data_e0a600b80f456e2f2b130feb4109db67
#
_entry.id   e0a600b80f456e2f2b130feb4109db67
#
_cell.length_a   1.000
_cell.length_b   1.000
_cell.length_c   1.000
_cell.angle_alpha   90.00
_cell.angle_beta   90.00
_cell.angle_gamma   90.00
#
_symmetry.space_group_name_H-M   'P 1'
#
loop_
_entity.id
_entity.type
_entity.pdbx_description
1 polymer ?
#
loop_
_entity_poly.entity_id
_entity_poly.type
_entity_poly.pdbx_seq_one_letter_code
_entity_poly.pdbx_strand_id
1 'polypeptide(L)'
;MVKTILIPTDGSDYGKTAIDYGIYIAKKLAAQLIGLHVVDVGLMQGPVFSDISGSIGLPPYQEFLPVIEAGLNERAEAILKAFRERCEAAELYPEARKAIGIIDESIIEAGKKTDWILLAQRGEHFHLTKGSILGSTAELVVRKSGKPVMVTPATYQDIESMALAYDGSPPADNALKLAVSLSEKAAWPLTIICITGDQAVADKLHKKIEAYLEPFQIDCETIMIRGQEDREIMKFIREGSVELLVMGAYGHNRLRELLVGSTTSDVIRKSKIPVLLTR
;
A
#
# COMPACT_ATOMS: atom_id res chain seq x y z
N MET A 1 16.85 4.60 5.43
CA MET A 1 16.81 3.21 5.97
C MET A 1 15.41 2.99 6.51
N VAL A 2 14.69 1.99 6.04
CA VAL A 2 13.35 1.64 6.57
C VAL A 2 13.52 1.03 7.94
N LYS A 3 12.92 1.66 8.96
CA LYS A 3 12.97 1.21 10.36
C LYS A 3 11.61 0.82 10.89
N THR A 4 10.55 1.42 10.34
CA THR A 4 9.19 1.27 10.84
C THR A 4 8.20 1.13 9.70
N ILE A 5 7.30 0.15 9.80
CA ILE A 5 6.24 -0.13 8.83
C ILE A 5 4.89 -0.10 9.56
N LEU A 6 4.01 0.80 9.12
CA LEU A 6 2.63 0.86 9.59
C LEU A 6 1.77 -0.12 8.79
N ILE A 7 1.01 -0.96 9.48
CA ILE A 7 0.06 -1.90 8.88
C ILE A 7 -1.33 -1.63 9.44
N PRO A 8 -2.15 -0.85 8.75
CA PRO A 8 -3.56 -0.74 9.07
C PRO A 8 -4.26 -2.08 8.82
N THR A 9 -5.04 -2.55 9.79
CA THR A 9 -5.73 -3.83 9.68
C THR A 9 -7.18 -3.73 10.19
N ASP A 10 -8.09 -4.34 9.45
CA ASP A 10 -9.51 -4.46 9.75
C ASP A 10 -9.93 -5.89 10.14
N GLY A 11 -8.94 -6.81 10.20
CA GLY A 11 -9.17 -8.22 10.49
C GLY A 11 -9.62 -9.06 9.30
N SER A 12 -9.83 -8.47 8.12
CA SER A 12 -10.19 -9.17 6.88
C SER A 12 -9.08 -10.10 6.40
N ASP A 13 -9.40 -11.02 5.50
CA ASP A 13 -8.40 -11.92 4.90
C ASP A 13 -7.36 -11.16 4.07
N TYR A 14 -7.76 -10.07 3.42
CA TYR A 14 -6.83 -9.17 2.76
C TYR A 14 -5.89 -8.48 3.77
N GLY A 15 -6.43 -8.07 4.92
CA GLY A 15 -5.64 -7.53 6.03
C GLY A 15 -4.63 -8.53 6.58
N LYS A 16 -5.01 -9.82 6.70
CA LYS A 16 -4.09 -10.89 7.10
C LYS A 16 -2.95 -11.08 6.11
N THR A 17 -3.25 -11.06 4.80
CA THR A 17 -2.23 -11.11 3.74
C THR A 17 -1.29 -9.92 3.82
N ALA A 18 -1.80 -8.73 4.10
CA ALA A 18 -0.97 -7.55 4.31
C ALA A 18 -0.02 -7.72 5.51
N ILE A 19 -0.49 -8.33 6.60
CA ILE A 19 0.35 -8.64 7.76
C ILE A 19 1.46 -9.63 7.39
N ASP A 20 1.18 -10.66 6.57
CA ASP A 20 2.20 -11.63 6.13
C ASP A 20 3.30 -10.96 5.32
N TYR A 21 2.95 -10.09 4.36
CA TYR A 21 3.94 -9.28 3.66
C TYR A 21 4.73 -8.37 4.62
N GLY A 22 4.06 -7.77 5.59
CA GLY A 22 4.72 -6.95 6.60
C GLY A 22 5.74 -7.72 7.42
N ILE A 23 5.39 -8.92 7.87
CA ILE A 23 6.29 -9.84 8.60
C ILE A 23 7.50 -10.21 7.75
N TYR A 24 7.27 -10.60 6.50
CA TYR A 24 8.33 -10.96 5.57
C TYR A 24 9.32 -9.79 5.36
N ILE A 25 8.80 -8.62 5.04
CA ILE A 25 9.60 -7.42 4.80
C ILE A 25 10.34 -6.96 6.08
N ALA A 26 9.66 -7.01 7.23
CA ALA A 26 10.28 -6.65 8.50
C ALA A 26 11.48 -7.53 8.84
N LYS A 27 11.40 -8.83 8.57
CA LYS A 27 12.54 -9.77 8.74
C LYS A 27 13.67 -9.44 7.78
N LYS A 28 13.38 -9.17 6.51
CA LYS A 28 14.38 -8.85 5.48
C LYS A 28 15.09 -7.51 5.74
N LEU A 29 14.36 -6.52 6.24
CA LEU A 29 14.88 -5.15 6.42
C LEU A 29 15.27 -4.81 7.87
N ALA A 30 15.06 -5.73 8.82
CA ALA A 30 15.17 -5.50 10.26
C ALA A 30 14.32 -4.29 10.71
N ALA A 31 13.07 -4.22 10.24
CA ALA A 31 12.13 -3.13 10.54
C ALA A 31 11.15 -3.52 11.65
N GLN A 32 10.70 -2.53 12.43
CA GLN A 32 9.64 -2.69 13.42
C GLN A 32 8.27 -2.60 12.74
N LEU A 33 7.35 -3.47 13.14
CA LEU A 33 5.95 -3.43 12.71
C LEU A 33 5.11 -2.64 13.70
N ILE A 34 4.20 -1.83 13.15
CA ILE A 34 3.19 -1.09 13.91
C ILE A 34 1.84 -1.43 13.31
N GLY A 35 1.04 -2.24 14.01
CA GLY A 35 -0.34 -2.52 13.65
C GLY A 35 -1.25 -1.37 14.08
N LEU A 36 -2.15 -0.95 13.20
CA LEU A 36 -3.14 0.07 13.49
C LEU A 36 -4.54 -0.45 13.16
N HIS A 37 -5.43 -0.45 14.15
CA HIS A 37 -6.86 -0.59 13.89
C HIS A 37 -7.56 0.74 14.16
N VAL A 38 -8.38 1.20 13.21
CA VAL A 38 -9.15 2.43 13.31
C VAL A 38 -10.62 2.07 13.50
N VAL A 39 -11.18 2.47 14.63
CA VAL A 39 -12.62 2.42 14.88
C VAL A 39 -13.26 3.60 14.14
N ASP A 40 -14.09 3.29 13.13
CA ASP A 40 -14.69 4.29 12.26
C ASP A 40 -15.80 5.06 12.99
N VAL A 41 -15.60 6.37 13.18
CA VAL A 41 -16.63 7.24 13.75
C VAL A 41 -17.87 7.35 12.86
N GLY A 42 -17.77 7.09 11.57
CA GLY A 42 -18.91 7.05 10.66
C GLY A 42 -19.93 5.95 11.03
N LEU A 43 -19.46 4.87 11.63
CA LEU A 43 -20.33 3.81 12.17
C LEU A 43 -21.06 4.25 13.45
N MET A 44 -20.53 5.25 14.15
CA MET A 44 -21.10 5.79 15.39
C MET A 44 -22.04 6.98 15.15
N GLN A 45 -21.91 7.66 14.00
CA GLN A 45 -22.63 8.90 13.71
C GLN A 45 -23.57 8.79 12.49
N GLY A 46 -23.81 7.60 11.95
CA GLY A 46 -24.57 7.39 10.73
C GLY A 46 -26.02 7.89 10.85
N PRO A 47 -26.51 8.74 9.90
CA PRO A 47 -27.88 9.27 9.90
C PRO A 47 -28.95 8.19 9.83
N VAL A 48 -28.63 6.98 9.40
CA VAL A 48 -29.55 5.85 9.31
C VAL A 48 -30.09 5.42 10.68
N PHE A 49 -29.33 5.62 11.75
CA PHE A 49 -29.78 5.21 13.10
C PHE A 49 -30.62 6.28 13.80
N SER A 50 -30.41 7.57 13.51
CA SER A 50 -31.19 8.66 14.11
C SER A 50 -32.61 8.76 13.53
N ASP A 51 -32.81 8.37 12.27
CA ASP A 51 -34.09 8.52 11.57
C ASP A 51 -35.04 7.31 11.74
N ILE A 52 -34.45 6.10 11.93
CA ILE A 52 -35.22 4.86 12.06
C ILE A 52 -35.80 4.69 13.47
N SER A 53 -35.07 5.08 14.52
CA SER A 53 -35.50 4.86 15.91
C SER A 53 -36.81 5.59 16.24
N GLY A 54 -37.02 6.82 15.75
CA GLY A 54 -38.24 7.59 15.96
C GLY A 54 -39.46 7.04 15.20
N SER A 55 -39.23 6.39 14.05
CA SER A 55 -40.32 5.92 13.16
C SER A 55 -40.92 4.58 13.57
N ILE A 56 -40.19 3.77 14.34
CA ILE A 56 -40.58 2.39 14.71
C ILE A 56 -40.73 2.20 16.23
N GLY A 57 -40.79 3.29 17.00
CA GLY A 57 -41.01 3.24 18.45
C GLY A 57 -39.88 2.60 19.26
N LEU A 58 -38.67 2.55 18.72
CA LEU A 58 -37.49 2.09 19.46
C LEU A 58 -36.98 3.20 20.39
N PRO A 59 -36.31 2.84 21.49
CA PRO A 59 -35.63 3.79 22.37
C PRO A 59 -34.70 4.71 21.60
N PRO A 60 -34.46 5.94 22.08
CA PRO A 60 -33.54 6.87 21.43
C PRO A 60 -32.18 6.22 21.16
N TYR A 61 -31.63 6.45 19.97
CA TYR A 61 -30.30 5.91 19.55
C TYR A 61 -29.21 6.10 20.62
N GLN A 62 -29.29 7.18 21.39
CA GLN A 62 -28.36 7.50 22.47
C GLN A 62 -28.26 6.40 23.54
N GLU A 63 -29.29 5.61 23.76
CA GLU A 63 -29.27 4.51 24.74
C GLU A 63 -28.46 3.30 24.21
N PHE A 64 -28.31 3.15 22.90
CA PHE A 64 -27.54 2.07 22.28
C PHE A 64 -26.08 2.42 22.02
N LEU A 65 -25.70 3.71 22.04
CA LEU A 65 -24.32 4.15 21.78
C LEU A 65 -23.29 3.44 22.67
N PRO A 66 -23.49 3.31 24.00
CA PRO A 66 -22.51 2.63 24.84
C PRO A 66 -22.31 1.15 24.47
N VAL A 67 -23.37 0.47 24.04
CA VAL A 67 -23.32 -0.94 23.63
C VAL A 67 -22.56 -1.07 22.30
N ILE A 68 -22.84 -0.18 21.36
CA ILE A 68 -22.14 -0.14 20.06
C ILE A 68 -20.65 0.18 20.28
N GLU A 69 -20.32 1.17 21.08
CA GLU A 69 -18.96 1.53 21.43
C GLU A 69 -18.21 0.39 22.10
N ALA A 70 -18.84 -0.29 23.04
CA ALA A 70 -18.25 -1.47 23.69
C ALA A 70 -17.96 -2.58 22.68
N GLY A 71 -18.91 -2.90 21.81
CA GLY A 71 -18.74 -3.91 20.75
C GLY A 71 -17.64 -3.56 19.76
N LEU A 72 -17.57 -2.30 19.31
CA LEU A 72 -16.51 -1.83 18.41
C LEU A 72 -15.14 -1.87 19.10
N ASN A 73 -15.06 -1.52 20.38
CA ASN A 73 -13.84 -1.60 21.15
C ASN A 73 -13.37 -3.05 21.36
N GLU A 74 -14.28 -3.96 21.71
CA GLU A 74 -13.97 -5.39 21.86
C GLU A 74 -13.44 -5.97 20.55
N ARG A 75 -14.09 -5.64 19.44
CA ARG A 75 -13.64 -6.04 18.11
C ARG A 75 -12.25 -5.49 17.79
N ALA A 76 -11.98 -4.22 18.09
CA ALA A 76 -10.67 -3.60 17.88
C ALA A 76 -9.56 -4.32 18.66
N GLU A 77 -9.82 -4.65 19.93
CA GLU A 77 -8.87 -5.41 20.74
C GLU A 77 -8.64 -6.83 20.20
N ALA A 78 -9.68 -7.51 19.73
CA ALA A 78 -9.55 -8.83 19.11
C ALA A 78 -8.70 -8.79 17.83
N ILE A 79 -8.91 -7.78 16.95
CA ILE A 79 -8.12 -7.59 15.72
C ILE A 79 -6.65 -7.31 16.06
N LEU A 80 -6.38 -6.42 17.00
CA LEU A 80 -5.02 -6.07 17.41
C LEU A 80 -4.32 -7.22 18.13
N LYS A 81 -5.08 -8.02 18.90
CA LYS A 81 -4.57 -9.25 19.50
C LYS A 81 -4.13 -10.24 18.43
N ALA A 82 -5.00 -10.52 17.45
CA ALA A 82 -4.69 -11.42 16.34
C ALA A 82 -3.47 -10.93 15.53
N PHE A 83 -3.31 -9.61 15.34
CA PHE A 83 -2.13 -9.02 14.73
C PHE A 83 -0.86 -9.33 15.53
N ARG A 84 -0.88 -9.09 16.86
CA ARG A 84 0.28 -9.40 17.74
C ARG A 84 0.63 -10.87 17.69
N GLU A 85 -0.33 -11.76 17.90
CA GLU A 85 -0.12 -13.22 17.90
C GLU A 85 0.51 -13.71 16.58
N ARG A 86 0.06 -13.16 15.44
CA ARG A 86 0.62 -13.53 14.13
C ARG A 86 2.07 -13.07 13.96
N CYS A 87 2.43 -11.88 14.44
CA CYS A 87 3.80 -11.38 14.44
C CYS A 87 4.71 -12.14 15.41
N GLU A 88 4.21 -12.41 16.62
CA GLU A 88 4.93 -13.15 17.66
C GLU A 88 5.22 -14.59 17.23
N ALA A 89 4.29 -15.26 16.55
CA ALA A 89 4.51 -16.57 15.93
C ALA A 89 5.66 -16.56 14.89
N ALA A 90 5.97 -15.38 14.35
CA ALA A 90 7.08 -15.15 13.45
C ALA A 90 8.31 -14.56 14.15
N GLU A 91 8.35 -14.57 15.50
CA GLU A 91 9.43 -14.02 16.35
C GLU A 91 9.65 -12.50 16.18
N LEU A 92 8.58 -11.76 15.83
CA LEU A 92 8.58 -10.30 15.79
C LEU A 92 7.72 -9.75 16.92
N TYR A 93 8.17 -8.66 17.53
CA TYR A 93 7.47 -8.00 18.63
C TYR A 93 6.93 -6.63 18.16
N PRO A 94 5.70 -6.60 17.60
CA PRO A 94 5.16 -5.38 17.03
C PRO A 94 4.60 -4.45 18.10
N GLU A 95 4.46 -3.19 17.74
CA GLU A 95 3.56 -2.28 18.41
C GLU A 95 2.14 -2.42 17.84
N ALA A 96 1.11 -2.35 18.68
CA ALA A 96 -0.29 -2.38 18.25
C ALA A 96 -1.02 -1.16 18.80
N ARG A 97 -1.64 -0.38 17.91
CA ARG A 97 -2.32 0.88 18.20
C ARG A 97 -3.78 0.84 17.80
N LYS A 98 -4.65 1.38 18.64
CA LYS A 98 -6.03 1.68 18.30
C LYS A 98 -6.18 3.18 18.09
N ALA A 99 -6.92 3.57 17.06
CA ALA A 99 -7.36 4.94 16.84
C ALA A 99 -8.89 4.98 16.70
N ILE A 100 -9.48 6.11 16.97
CA ILE A 100 -10.91 6.39 16.73
C ILE A 100 -10.96 7.60 15.82
N GLY A 101 -11.61 7.49 14.66
CA GLY A 101 -11.65 8.59 13.71
C GLY A 101 -12.08 8.18 12.30
N ILE A 102 -11.82 9.06 11.35
CA ILE A 102 -11.97 8.77 9.92
C ILE A 102 -10.81 7.88 9.48
N ILE A 103 -11.09 6.77 8.84
CA ILE A 103 -10.12 5.68 8.59
C ILE A 103 -8.89 6.19 7.82
N ASP A 104 -9.08 6.80 6.64
CA ASP A 104 -7.96 7.26 5.81
C ASP A 104 -7.14 8.37 6.49
N GLU A 105 -7.79 9.32 7.17
CA GLU A 105 -7.12 10.40 7.90
C GLU A 105 -6.29 9.86 9.07
N SER A 106 -6.83 8.92 9.83
CA SER A 106 -6.15 8.28 10.96
C SER A 106 -4.93 7.49 10.50
N ILE A 107 -5.04 6.77 9.38
CA ILE A 107 -3.92 6.03 8.78
C ILE A 107 -2.82 6.99 8.31
N ILE A 108 -3.19 8.07 7.63
CA ILE A 108 -2.24 9.07 7.12
C ILE A 108 -1.51 9.76 8.28
N GLU A 109 -2.24 10.14 9.32
CA GLU A 109 -1.63 10.79 10.50
C GLU A 109 -0.66 9.87 11.23
N ALA A 110 -1.04 8.61 11.45
CA ALA A 110 -0.14 7.60 12.03
C ALA A 110 1.06 7.34 11.12
N GLY A 111 0.86 7.32 9.81
CA GLY A 111 1.88 7.13 8.80
C GLY A 111 2.96 8.20 8.76
N LYS A 112 2.66 9.44 9.18
CA LYS A 112 3.67 10.51 9.25
C LYS A 112 4.86 10.15 10.13
N LYS A 113 4.64 9.31 11.15
CA LYS A 113 5.64 8.89 12.14
C LYS A 113 6.31 7.55 11.79
N THR A 114 6.05 7.02 10.61
CA THR A 114 6.62 5.76 10.11
C THR A 114 7.35 5.98 8.80
N ASP A 115 8.14 5.00 8.38
CA ASP A 115 8.86 5.08 7.12
C ASP A 115 8.00 4.63 5.94
N TRP A 116 7.19 3.57 6.14
CA TRP A 116 6.26 3.02 5.15
C TRP A 116 4.87 2.82 5.73
N ILE A 117 3.89 2.81 4.81
CA ILE A 117 2.54 2.31 5.08
C ILE A 117 2.32 1.09 4.18
N LEU A 118 1.86 -0.01 4.75
CA LEU A 118 1.55 -1.23 4.04
C LEU A 118 0.06 -1.52 4.15
N LEU A 119 -0.64 -1.52 3.02
CA LEU A 119 -2.09 -1.61 2.94
C LEU A 119 -2.52 -2.80 2.09
N ALA A 120 -3.62 -3.42 2.45
CA ALA A 120 -4.32 -4.35 1.57
C ALA A 120 -5.03 -3.60 0.41
N GLN A 121 -5.08 -4.22 -0.77
CA GLN A 121 -5.86 -3.72 -1.92
C GLN A 121 -7.34 -3.49 -1.57
N ARG A 122 -7.88 -4.30 -0.67
CA ARG A 122 -9.30 -4.31 -0.27
C ARG A 122 -9.41 -4.45 1.24
N GLY A 123 -10.48 -3.92 1.80
CA GLY A 123 -10.85 -4.10 3.19
C GLY A 123 -12.17 -4.87 3.31
N GLU A 124 -12.64 -5.05 4.55
CA GLU A 124 -13.84 -5.80 4.89
C GLU A 124 -15.11 -5.32 4.16
N HIS A 125 -15.27 -4.01 4.00
CA HIS A 125 -16.46 -3.42 3.38
C HIS A 125 -16.42 -3.34 1.85
N PHE A 126 -15.41 -3.93 1.23
CA PHE A 126 -15.25 -3.88 -0.24
C PHE A 126 -16.46 -4.44 -1.00
N HIS A 127 -17.12 -5.47 -0.47
CA HIS A 127 -18.28 -6.11 -1.11
C HIS A 127 -19.53 -5.19 -1.18
N LEU A 128 -19.56 -4.10 -0.41
CA LEU A 128 -20.68 -3.18 -0.37
C LEU A 128 -20.60 -2.11 -1.47
N THR A 129 -19.44 -1.93 -2.09
CA THR A 129 -19.20 -0.92 -3.14
C THR A 129 -19.28 -1.59 -4.51
N LYS A 130 -20.46 -1.55 -5.15
CA LYS A 130 -20.65 -2.06 -6.53
C LYS A 130 -19.75 -1.28 -7.51
N GLY A 131 -18.85 -2.01 -8.18
CA GLY A 131 -18.04 -1.48 -9.30
C GLY A 131 -16.65 -0.95 -8.94
N SER A 132 -16.26 -0.85 -7.68
CA SER A 132 -14.88 -0.52 -7.29
C SER A 132 -14.01 -1.77 -7.24
N ILE A 133 -12.84 -1.76 -7.85
CA ILE A 133 -11.87 -2.87 -7.82
C ILE A 133 -10.80 -2.64 -6.75
N LEU A 134 -10.59 -1.40 -6.33
CA LEU A 134 -9.69 -1.00 -5.23
C LEU A 134 -10.53 -0.48 -4.06
N GLY A 135 -10.13 -0.75 -2.83
CA GLY A 135 -10.74 -0.18 -1.64
C GLY A 135 -10.55 1.35 -1.63
N SER A 136 -11.61 2.09 -1.29
CA SER A 136 -11.57 3.56 -1.20
C SER A 136 -10.46 4.05 -0.28
N THR A 137 -10.23 3.38 0.85
CA THR A 137 -9.17 3.71 1.82
C THR A 137 -7.78 3.60 1.19
N ALA A 138 -7.48 2.51 0.47
CA ALA A 138 -6.17 2.33 -0.15
C ALA A 138 -5.89 3.43 -1.18
N GLU A 139 -6.88 3.77 -2.01
CA GLU A 139 -6.76 4.86 -3.00
C GLU A 139 -6.52 6.23 -2.32
N LEU A 140 -7.26 6.54 -1.27
CA LEU A 140 -7.12 7.80 -0.53
C LEU A 140 -5.75 7.89 0.17
N VAL A 141 -5.28 6.81 0.80
CA VAL A 141 -3.99 6.79 1.47
C VAL A 141 -2.85 6.93 0.46
N VAL A 142 -2.87 6.18 -0.65
CA VAL A 142 -1.87 6.33 -1.74
C VAL A 142 -1.85 7.76 -2.26
N ARG A 143 -3.02 8.37 -2.42
CA ARG A 143 -3.15 9.74 -2.94
C ARG A 143 -2.65 10.82 -1.97
N LYS A 144 -2.91 10.66 -0.67
CA LYS A 144 -2.68 11.72 0.33
C LYS A 144 -1.40 11.51 1.16
N SER A 145 -0.87 10.29 1.21
CA SER A 145 0.32 10.00 2.01
C SER A 145 1.57 10.67 1.43
N GLY A 146 2.36 11.26 2.30
CA GLY A 146 3.73 11.73 1.98
C GLY A 146 4.80 10.65 2.17
N LYS A 147 4.41 9.43 2.54
CA LYS A 147 5.30 8.29 2.76
C LYS A 147 5.12 7.26 1.65
N PRO A 148 6.14 6.42 1.38
CA PRO A 148 5.97 5.25 0.53
C PRO A 148 4.82 4.37 1.01
N VAL A 149 3.98 3.94 0.08
CA VAL A 149 2.82 3.08 0.35
C VAL A 149 2.95 1.80 -0.46
N MET A 150 2.98 0.66 0.23
CA MET A 150 2.88 -0.64 -0.41
C MET A 150 1.44 -1.12 -0.38
N VAL A 151 0.90 -1.49 -1.53
CA VAL A 151 -0.43 -2.09 -1.67
C VAL A 151 -0.28 -3.56 -1.99
N THR A 152 -0.82 -4.44 -1.13
CA THR A 152 -0.66 -5.89 -1.25
C THR A 152 -1.89 -6.55 -1.88
N PRO A 153 -1.71 -7.60 -2.70
CA PRO A 153 -2.79 -8.35 -3.33
C PRO A 153 -3.51 -9.27 -2.32
N ALA A 154 -4.46 -10.07 -2.82
CA ALA A 154 -5.24 -11.02 -2.02
C ALA A 154 -4.45 -12.23 -1.53
N THR A 155 -3.42 -12.62 -2.25
CA THR A 155 -2.61 -13.83 -1.97
C THR A 155 -1.19 -13.45 -1.66
N TYR A 156 -0.62 -14.11 -0.66
CA TYR A 156 0.77 -13.93 -0.27
C TYR A 156 1.70 -14.80 -1.13
N GLN A 157 2.85 -14.24 -1.47
CA GLN A 157 4.02 -14.95 -1.99
C GLN A 157 5.28 -14.25 -1.51
N ASP A 158 6.37 -14.98 -1.35
CA ASP A 158 7.67 -14.41 -1.01
C ASP A 158 8.16 -13.48 -2.14
N ILE A 159 8.94 -12.47 -1.77
CA ILE A 159 9.55 -11.54 -2.72
C ILE A 159 11.01 -11.95 -2.89
N GLU A 160 11.36 -12.46 -4.06
CA GLU A 160 12.72 -12.88 -4.39
C GLU A 160 13.35 -11.95 -5.44
N SER A 161 12.53 -11.19 -6.17
CA SER A 161 12.96 -10.22 -7.16
C SER A 161 12.00 -9.05 -7.26
N MET A 162 12.44 -7.93 -7.85
CA MET A 162 11.59 -6.77 -8.03
C MET A 162 11.79 -6.09 -9.37
N ALA A 163 10.72 -5.42 -9.84
CA ALA A 163 10.79 -4.52 -10.98
C ALA A 163 10.56 -3.07 -10.54
N LEU A 164 11.20 -2.13 -11.24
CA LEU A 164 10.93 -0.70 -11.15
C LEU A 164 10.36 -0.21 -12.48
N ALA A 165 9.15 0.34 -12.49
CA ALA A 165 8.65 1.10 -13.63
C ALA A 165 9.18 2.54 -13.56
N TYR A 166 9.97 2.93 -14.58
CA TYR A 166 10.71 4.20 -14.56
C TYR A 166 10.43 5.03 -15.81
N ASP A 167 9.91 6.25 -15.61
CA ASP A 167 9.59 7.22 -16.65
C ASP A 167 10.45 8.49 -16.60
N GLY A 168 11.41 8.55 -15.68
CA GLY A 168 12.31 9.70 -15.49
C GLY A 168 11.68 10.88 -14.74
N SER A 169 10.44 10.78 -14.27
CA SER A 169 9.78 11.79 -13.45
C SER A 169 10.37 11.87 -12.03
N PRO A 170 10.19 12.99 -11.31
CA PRO A 170 10.66 13.10 -9.93
C PRO A 170 10.15 11.99 -8.99
N PRO A 171 8.87 11.55 -9.05
CA PRO A 171 8.44 10.39 -8.29
C PRO A 171 9.14 9.08 -8.70
N ALA A 172 9.41 8.88 -10.00
CA ALA A 172 10.17 7.74 -10.47
C ALA A 172 11.63 7.77 -10.01
N ASP A 173 12.25 8.96 -9.91
CA ASP A 173 13.58 9.12 -9.33
C ASP A 173 13.59 8.71 -7.84
N ASN A 174 12.55 9.04 -7.09
CA ASN A 174 12.42 8.59 -5.70
C ASN A 174 12.18 7.08 -5.62
N ALA A 175 11.42 6.52 -6.57
CA ALA A 175 11.22 5.08 -6.70
C ALA A 175 12.53 4.35 -7.02
N LEU A 176 13.37 4.91 -7.91
CA LEU A 176 14.69 4.35 -8.22
C LEU A 176 15.61 4.30 -7.00
N LYS A 177 15.68 5.40 -6.24
CA LYS A 177 16.47 5.44 -4.99
C LYS A 177 16.01 4.38 -3.99
N LEU A 178 14.69 4.21 -3.87
CA LEU A 178 14.12 3.24 -2.95
C LEU A 178 14.38 1.80 -3.42
N ALA A 179 14.18 1.51 -4.72
CA ALA A 179 14.43 0.19 -5.30
C ALA A 179 15.90 -0.22 -5.16
N VAL A 180 16.86 0.68 -5.45
CA VAL A 180 18.29 0.42 -5.24
C VAL A 180 18.60 0.12 -3.77
N SER A 181 18.07 0.92 -2.84
CA SER A 181 18.26 0.67 -1.40
C SER A 181 17.66 -0.65 -0.93
N LEU A 182 16.57 -1.11 -1.54
CA LEU A 182 15.98 -2.41 -1.26
C LEU A 182 16.81 -3.55 -1.83
N SER A 183 17.29 -3.42 -3.08
CA SER A 183 18.18 -4.39 -3.71
C SER A 183 19.44 -4.62 -2.88
N GLU A 184 20.09 -3.55 -2.42
CA GLU A 184 21.28 -3.65 -1.56
C GLU A 184 21.02 -4.40 -0.25
N LYS A 185 19.84 -4.18 0.36
CA LYS A 185 19.56 -4.72 1.70
C LYS A 185 18.97 -6.10 1.70
N ALA A 186 18.03 -6.35 0.80
CA ALA A 186 17.31 -7.60 0.71
C ALA A 186 17.98 -8.59 -0.24
N ALA A 187 19.00 -8.13 -1.00
CA ALA A 187 19.66 -8.86 -2.08
C ALA A 187 18.66 -9.33 -3.17
N TRP A 188 17.63 -8.50 -3.43
CA TRP A 188 16.67 -8.77 -4.50
C TRP A 188 17.22 -8.23 -5.83
N PRO A 189 17.33 -9.06 -6.88
CA PRO A 189 17.59 -8.59 -8.24
C PRO A 189 16.57 -7.51 -8.65
N LEU A 190 17.07 -6.48 -9.34
CA LEU A 190 16.26 -5.34 -9.78
C LEU A 190 16.17 -5.30 -11.30
N THR A 191 14.98 -5.38 -11.86
CA THR A 191 14.74 -5.11 -13.28
C THR A 191 14.11 -3.73 -13.44
N ILE A 192 14.78 -2.81 -14.12
CA ILE A 192 14.23 -1.47 -14.42
C ILE A 192 13.57 -1.51 -15.79
N ILE A 193 12.26 -1.26 -15.84
CA ILE A 193 11.50 -1.22 -17.08
C ILE A 193 11.18 0.24 -17.45
N CYS A 194 11.58 0.65 -18.64
CA CYS A 194 11.27 1.95 -19.22
C CYS A 194 10.37 1.76 -20.43
N ILE A 195 9.19 2.37 -20.43
CA ILE A 195 8.21 2.19 -21.50
C ILE A 195 8.12 3.49 -22.30
N THR A 196 8.59 3.45 -23.55
CA THR A 196 8.53 4.59 -24.47
C THR A 196 8.61 4.12 -25.92
N GLY A 197 7.95 4.85 -26.83
CA GLY A 197 8.09 4.67 -28.27
C GLY A 197 9.18 5.54 -28.90
N ASP A 198 9.73 6.49 -28.14
CA ASP A 198 10.74 7.46 -28.60
C ASP A 198 12.15 7.00 -28.22
N GLN A 199 12.99 6.77 -29.22
CA GLN A 199 14.37 6.32 -29.02
C GLN A 199 15.22 7.36 -28.27
N ALA A 200 15.03 8.65 -28.53
CA ALA A 200 15.81 9.70 -27.86
C ALA A 200 15.46 9.77 -26.37
N VAL A 201 14.19 9.55 -26.02
CA VAL A 201 13.74 9.43 -24.63
C VAL A 201 14.34 8.17 -23.99
N ALA A 202 14.30 7.03 -24.68
CA ALA A 202 14.89 5.77 -24.19
C ALA A 202 16.38 5.94 -23.86
N ASP A 203 17.16 6.53 -24.78
CA ASP A 203 18.61 6.76 -24.61
C ASP A 203 18.90 7.71 -23.43
N LYS A 204 18.07 8.72 -23.25
CA LYS A 204 18.18 9.65 -22.11
C LYS A 204 17.89 8.96 -20.78
N LEU A 205 16.84 8.14 -20.71
CA LEU A 205 16.50 7.39 -19.51
C LEU A 205 17.60 6.40 -19.17
N HIS A 206 18.09 5.67 -20.16
CA HIS A 206 19.17 4.69 -19.98
C HIS A 206 20.43 5.34 -19.40
N LYS A 207 20.92 6.43 -19.99
CA LYS A 207 22.06 7.17 -19.46
C LYS A 207 21.85 7.69 -18.04
N LYS A 208 20.64 8.13 -17.72
CA LYS A 208 20.31 8.61 -16.37
C LYS A 208 20.34 7.49 -15.35
N ILE A 209 19.82 6.31 -15.71
CA ILE A 209 19.83 5.11 -14.86
C ILE A 209 21.27 4.63 -14.66
N GLU A 210 22.07 4.47 -15.73
CA GLU A 210 23.46 4.04 -15.67
C GLU A 210 24.28 4.96 -14.75
N ALA A 211 24.20 6.27 -14.95
CA ALA A 211 24.91 7.25 -14.13
C ALA A 211 24.49 7.20 -12.64
N TYR A 212 23.23 6.86 -12.36
CA TYR A 212 22.77 6.69 -10.98
C TYR A 212 23.28 5.37 -10.39
N LEU A 213 23.31 4.29 -11.16
CA LEU A 213 23.70 2.96 -10.70
C LEU A 213 25.20 2.77 -10.55
N GLU A 214 26.03 3.57 -11.21
CA GLU A 214 27.49 3.46 -11.24
C GLU A 214 28.14 3.20 -9.86
N PRO A 215 27.75 3.89 -8.76
CA PRO A 215 28.36 3.65 -7.43
C PRO A 215 27.83 2.43 -6.71
N PHE A 216 26.81 1.72 -7.22
CA PHE A 216 26.15 0.62 -6.53
C PHE A 216 26.57 -0.73 -7.10
N GLN A 217 26.72 -1.72 -6.21
CA GLN A 217 27.01 -3.11 -6.60
C GLN A 217 25.77 -3.96 -6.37
N ILE A 218 24.80 -3.85 -7.26
CA ILE A 218 23.54 -4.60 -7.21
C ILE A 218 23.34 -5.40 -8.50
N ASP A 219 22.63 -6.51 -8.40
CA ASP A 219 22.16 -7.26 -9.57
C ASP A 219 21.00 -6.47 -10.21
N CYS A 220 21.30 -5.79 -11.33
CA CYS A 220 20.33 -4.90 -11.97
C CYS A 220 20.41 -4.97 -13.48
N GLU A 221 19.27 -5.09 -14.13
CA GLU A 221 19.12 -4.97 -15.57
C GLU A 221 18.14 -3.85 -15.94
N THR A 222 18.31 -3.27 -17.13
CA THR A 222 17.41 -2.24 -17.67
C THR A 222 16.82 -2.69 -18.99
N ILE A 223 15.49 -2.71 -19.10
CA ILE A 223 14.73 -3.13 -20.26
C ILE A 223 13.94 -1.96 -20.84
N MET A 224 14.10 -1.70 -22.14
CA MET A 224 13.32 -0.70 -22.87
C MET A 224 12.18 -1.39 -23.63
N ILE A 225 10.94 -1.01 -23.31
CA ILE A 225 9.72 -1.61 -23.88
C ILE A 225 8.98 -0.54 -24.69
N ARG A 226 8.49 -0.92 -25.89
CA ARG A 226 7.62 -0.06 -26.70
C ARG A 226 6.16 -0.41 -26.42
N GLY A 227 5.33 0.60 -26.10
CA GLY A 227 3.90 0.36 -25.90
C GLY A 227 3.23 1.41 -25.01
N GLN A 228 2.05 1.06 -24.51
CA GLN A 228 1.32 1.85 -23.52
C GLN A 228 1.72 1.40 -22.12
N GLU A 229 2.05 2.35 -21.25
CA GLU A 229 2.62 2.11 -19.92
C GLU A 229 1.81 1.11 -19.09
N ASP A 230 0.52 1.34 -18.91
CA ASP A 230 -0.36 0.50 -18.11
C ASP A 230 -0.43 -0.94 -18.62
N ARG A 231 -0.49 -1.12 -19.94
CA ARG A 231 -0.57 -2.44 -20.58
C ARG A 231 0.75 -3.18 -20.49
N GLU A 232 1.86 -2.51 -20.78
CA GLU A 232 3.18 -3.15 -20.79
C GLU A 232 3.65 -3.48 -19.37
N ILE A 233 3.38 -2.62 -18.37
CA ILE A 233 3.64 -2.94 -16.96
C ILE A 233 2.87 -4.20 -16.56
N MET A 234 1.57 -4.24 -16.85
CA MET A 234 0.72 -5.39 -16.49
C MET A 234 1.09 -6.67 -17.26
N LYS A 235 1.55 -6.54 -18.50
CA LYS A 235 2.09 -7.65 -19.28
C LYS A 235 3.38 -8.17 -18.65
N PHE A 236 4.32 -7.29 -18.35
CA PHE A 236 5.58 -7.62 -17.70
C PHE A 236 5.39 -8.37 -16.37
N ILE A 237 4.48 -7.88 -15.51
CA ILE A 237 4.15 -8.55 -14.24
C ILE A 237 3.57 -9.96 -14.47
N ARG A 238 2.74 -10.15 -15.49
CA ARG A 238 2.11 -11.46 -15.77
C ARG A 238 3.05 -12.47 -16.38
N GLU A 239 3.98 -12.02 -17.21
CA GLU A 239 4.89 -12.87 -17.97
C GLU A 239 6.28 -12.95 -17.31
N GLY A 240 6.61 -12.00 -16.42
CA GLY A 240 7.86 -11.93 -15.71
C GLY A 240 7.86 -12.71 -14.39
N SER A 241 9.06 -12.97 -13.89
CA SER A 241 9.29 -13.66 -12.61
C SER A 241 9.61 -12.63 -11.52
N VAL A 242 8.78 -11.59 -11.39
CA VAL A 242 8.98 -10.55 -10.36
C VAL A 242 7.83 -10.58 -9.36
N GLU A 243 8.17 -10.44 -8.09
CA GLU A 243 7.24 -10.55 -6.99
C GLU A 243 6.97 -9.20 -6.29
N LEU A 244 7.66 -8.13 -6.69
CA LEU A 244 7.42 -6.76 -6.22
C LEU A 244 7.54 -5.79 -7.39
N LEU A 245 6.56 -4.91 -7.56
CA LEU A 245 6.67 -3.75 -8.44
C LEU A 245 6.91 -2.49 -7.61
N VAL A 246 7.92 -1.72 -7.97
CA VAL A 246 8.18 -0.37 -7.45
C VAL A 246 7.85 0.64 -8.54
N MET A 247 7.16 1.72 -8.22
CA MET A 247 6.88 2.78 -9.17
C MET A 247 6.63 4.13 -8.51
N GLY A 248 6.83 5.21 -9.28
CA GLY A 248 6.40 6.55 -8.89
C GLY A 248 4.87 6.64 -8.89
N ALA A 249 4.31 7.20 -7.84
CA ALA A 249 2.91 7.64 -7.86
C ALA A 249 2.87 9.08 -8.38
N TYR A 250 2.02 9.36 -9.38
CA TYR A 250 1.89 10.71 -9.97
C TYR A 250 3.05 11.14 -10.91
N GLY A 251 3.15 10.54 -12.09
CA GLY A 251 4.06 10.94 -13.17
C GLY A 251 3.79 12.35 -13.75
N HIS A 252 4.23 12.60 -14.96
CA HIS A 252 4.37 13.92 -15.61
C HIS A 252 3.16 14.89 -15.62
N ASN A 253 1.94 14.48 -15.33
CA ASN A 253 0.75 15.35 -15.35
C ASN A 253 0.45 16.02 -14.01
N ARG A 254 1.21 17.05 -13.66
CA ARG A 254 1.07 17.88 -12.45
C ARG A 254 -0.26 18.63 -12.29
N LEU A 255 -1.15 18.65 -13.29
CA LEU A 255 -2.35 19.50 -13.31
C LEU A 255 -3.57 18.94 -12.57
N ARG A 256 -3.48 17.72 -12.00
CA ARG A 256 -4.60 17.14 -11.24
C ARG A 256 -4.12 16.50 -9.95
N GLU A 257 -3.75 17.32 -8.98
CA GLU A 257 -3.40 16.91 -7.59
C GLU A 257 -4.50 16.09 -6.88
N LEU A 258 -5.65 15.92 -7.53
CA LEU A 258 -6.84 15.28 -6.96
C LEU A 258 -7.10 13.85 -7.48
N LEU A 259 -6.32 13.34 -8.46
CA LEU A 259 -6.57 12.02 -9.03
C LEU A 259 -5.29 11.16 -8.99
N VAL A 260 -5.42 9.91 -8.55
CA VAL A 260 -4.38 8.88 -8.80
C VAL A 260 -4.23 8.76 -10.32
N GLY A 261 -3.02 8.78 -10.87
CA GLY A 261 -2.78 8.62 -12.30
C GLY A 261 -3.47 7.34 -12.82
N SER A 262 -4.01 7.39 -14.03
CA SER A 262 -4.72 6.24 -14.61
C SER A 262 -3.87 4.96 -14.60
N THR A 263 -2.59 5.07 -14.99
CA THR A 263 -1.62 3.96 -14.94
C THR A 263 -1.46 3.41 -13.52
N THR A 264 -1.21 4.29 -12.53
CA THR A 264 -1.03 3.87 -11.13
C THR A 264 -2.28 3.19 -10.58
N SER A 265 -3.47 3.78 -10.80
CA SER A 265 -4.75 3.20 -10.37
C SER A 265 -5.00 1.84 -11.01
N ASP A 266 -4.73 1.70 -12.29
CA ASP A 266 -4.93 0.46 -13.03
C ASP A 266 -3.98 -0.64 -12.56
N VAL A 267 -2.71 -0.31 -12.35
CA VAL A 267 -1.70 -1.25 -11.85
C VAL A 267 -2.07 -1.72 -10.45
N ILE A 268 -2.34 -0.82 -9.51
CA ILE A 268 -2.71 -1.19 -8.13
C ILE A 268 -3.96 -2.09 -8.10
N ARG A 269 -4.94 -1.80 -8.95
CA ARG A 269 -6.21 -2.56 -8.99
C ARG A 269 -6.07 -3.96 -9.54
N LYS A 270 -5.18 -4.15 -10.52
CA LYS A 270 -5.09 -5.37 -11.32
C LYS A 270 -3.89 -6.25 -10.94
N SER A 271 -2.92 -5.68 -10.22
CA SER A 271 -1.71 -6.40 -9.83
C SER A 271 -2.04 -7.58 -8.92
N LYS A 272 -1.38 -8.70 -9.18
CA LYS A 272 -1.37 -9.90 -8.33
C LYS A 272 -0.13 -9.98 -7.44
N ILE A 273 0.79 -9.03 -7.58
CA ILE A 273 1.96 -8.86 -6.74
C ILE A 273 1.87 -7.53 -6.00
N PRO A 274 2.55 -7.35 -4.87
CA PRO A 274 2.58 -6.07 -4.16
C PRO A 274 3.16 -4.96 -5.03
N VAL A 275 2.61 -3.75 -4.86
CA VAL A 275 3.03 -2.54 -5.56
C VAL A 275 3.47 -1.51 -4.53
N LEU A 276 4.75 -1.12 -4.56
CA LEU A 276 5.34 -0.10 -3.71
C LEU A 276 5.40 1.23 -4.45
N LEU A 277 4.74 2.22 -3.90
CA LEU A 277 4.52 3.54 -4.49
C LEU A 277 5.30 4.62 -3.74
N THR A 278 5.98 5.49 -4.46
CA THR A 278 6.66 6.67 -3.91
C THR A 278 6.14 7.96 -4.55
N ARG A 279 6.32 9.07 -3.87
CA ARG A 279 6.05 10.41 -4.39
C ARG A 279 7.34 11.18 -4.63
#